data_91b057b17cd9933333badae868fa03ae
#
_entry.id   91b057b17cd9933333badae868fa03ae
#
_cell.length_a   1.000
_cell.length_b   1.000
_cell.length_c   1.000
_cell.angle_alpha   90.00
_cell.angle_beta   90.00
_cell.angle_gamma   90.00
#
_symmetry.space_group_name_H-M   'P 1'
#
loop_
_entity.id
_entity.type
_entity.pdbx_description
1 polymer ?
#
loop_
_entity_poly.entity_id
_entity_poly.type
_entity_poly.pdbx_seq_one_letter_code
_entity_poly.pdbx_strand_id
1 'polypeptide(L)'
;MKDNRLLALVILVIPIIVLASSTLTFYLGYKPNATTNNGQLIVPQIGTDDLNFSTADGKPFLFKKGKWYLLYFEDFKNLELSNEKYQMLFSLNTTLGREMNRVKRAVILKEDVVPEEYADLQKNYPNVFFLVDKNSVLSNRISGFSKDPFISKSIFLLDDFSNLMEEFPNNLEFKEIFEDLKTLL
;
A
#
# COMPACT_ATOMS: atom_id res chain seq x y z
N MET A 1 -48.15 30.24 -25.29
CA MET A 1 -47.04 29.83 -26.18
C MET A 1 -45.67 30.42 -25.80
N LYS A 2 -45.56 31.44 -24.94
CA LYS A 2 -44.27 31.99 -24.50
C LYS A 2 -43.51 31.07 -23.52
N ASP A 3 -44.21 30.34 -22.68
CA ASP A 3 -43.62 29.55 -21.59
C ASP A 3 -42.82 28.30 -22.06
N ASN A 4 -43.24 27.69 -23.17
CA ASN A 4 -42.57 26.50 -23.69
C ASN A 4 -41.17 26.80 -24.29
N ARG A 5 -40.93 27.99 -24.80
CA ARG A 5 -39.62 28.40 -25.33
C ARG A 5 -38.61 28.64 -24.19
N LEU A 6 -39.08 29.23 -23.09
CA LEU A 6 -38.28 29.45 -21.91
C LEU A 6 -37.87 28.10 -21.28
N LEU A 7 -38.83 27.19 -21.16
CA LEU A 7 -38.58 25.84 -20.63
C LEU A 7 -37.57 25.06 -21.50
N ALA A 8 -37.72 25.11 -22.82
CA ALA A 8 -36.80 24.47 -23.76
C ALA A 8 -35.38 25.07 -23.64
N LEU A 9 -35.26 26.37 -23.46
CA LEU A 9 -33.97 27.05 -23.28
C LEU A 9 -33.30 26.66 -21.96
N VAL A 10 -34.07 26.58 -20.86
CA VAL A 10 -33.58 26.14 -19.57
C VAL A 10 -33.04 24.69 -19.63
N ILE A 11 -33.79 23.77 -20.25
CA ILE A 11 -33.39 22.39 -20.43
C ILE A 11 -32.10 22.27 -21.24
N LEU A 12 -31.90 23.15 -22.23
CA LEU A 12 -30.66 23.14 -23.04
C LEU A 12 -29.47 23.75 -22.31
N VAL A 13 -29.68 24.80 -21.52
CA VAL A 13 -28.61 25.57 -20.87
C VAL A 13 -28.05 24.88 -19.62
N ILE A 14 -28.92 24.22 -18.84
CA ILE A 14 -28.51 23.54 -17.60
C ILE A 14 -27.35 22.53 -17.83
N PRO A 15 -27.43 21.58 -18.77
CA PRO A 15 -26.34 20.65 -19.03
C PRO A 15 -25.01 21.34 -19.43
N ILE A 16 -25.12 22.41 -20.20
CA ILE A 16 -23.95 23.18 -20.64
C ILE A 16 -23.24 23.85 -19.42
N ILE A 17 -24.02 24.44 -18.52
CA ILE A 17 -23.49 25.04 -17.29
C ILE A 17 -22.85 23.98 -16.40
N VAL A 18 -23.46 22.82 -16.24
CA VAL A 18 -22.94 21.72 -15.45
C VAL A 18 -21.61 21.21 -16.02
N LEU A 19 -21.53 21.01 -17.33
CA LEU A 19 -20.30 20.59 -18.00
C LEU A 19 -19.21 21.65 -17.88
N ALA A 20 -19.54 22.92 -18.11
CA ALA A 20 -18.58 24.02 -18.00
C ALA A 20 -18.06 24.17 -16.58
N SER A 21 -18.93 24.10 -15.56
CA SER A 21 -18.52 24.19 -14.16
C SER A 21 -17.66 22.99 -13.73
N SER A 22 -18.03 21.78 -14.14
CA SER A 22 -17.25 20.57 -13.86
C SER A 22 -15.85 20.64 -14.48
N THR A 23 -15.75 21.08 -15.74
CA THR A 23 -14.49 21.25 -16.43
C THR A 23 -13.63 22.33 -15.75
N LEU A 24 -14.25 23.46 -15.38
CA LEU A 24 -13.56 24.56 -14.71
C LEU A 24 -13.00 24.10 -13.33
N THR A 25 -13.80 23.40 -12.53
CA THR A 25 -13.34 22.86 -11.23
C THR A 25 -12.18 21.90 -11.39
N PHE A 26 -12.19 21.04 -12.42
CA PHE A 26 -11.09 20.14 -12.73
C PHE A 26 -9.80 20.92 -13.09
N TYR A 27 -9.89 21.92 -13.97
CA TYR A 27 -8.71 22.75 -14.34
C TYR A 27 -8.20 23.64 -13.20
N LEU A 28 -9.07 24.07 -12.29
CA LEU A 28 -8.66 24.79 -11.08
C LEU A 28 -8.00 23.89 -10.04
N GLY A 29 -7.87 22.58 -10.32
CA GLY A 29 -7.20 21.62 -9.43
C GLY A 29 -8.01 21.31 -8.18
N TYR A 30 -9.32 21.60 -8.17
CA TYR A 30 -10.19 21.20 -7.07
C TYR A 30 -10.34 19.68 -7.08
N LYS A 31 -9.60 19.03 -6.18
CA LYS A 31 -9.77 17.59 -5.90
C LYS A 31 -10.54 17.47 -4.60
N PRO A 32 -11.61 16.65 -4.53
CA PRO A 32 -12.21 16.34 -3.26
C PRO A 32 -11.14 15.73 -2.35
N ASN A 33 -10.90 16.37 -1.19
CA ASN A 33 -9.89 15.93 -0.22
C ASN A 33 -10.31 14.67 0.56
N ALA A 34 -11.49 14.14 0.30
CA ALA A 34 -11.96 12.92 0.93
C ALA A 34 -11.46 11.71 0.14
N THR A 35 -10.32 11.18 0.53
CA THR A 35 -9.99 9.79 0.25
C THR A 35 -10.83 8.92 1.20
N THR A 36 -11.43 7.86 0.69
CA THR A 36 -12.16 6.89 1.52
C THR A 36 -11.21 5.90 2.21
N ASN A 37 -9.93 5.98 1.91
CA ASN A 37 -8.90 5.13 2.47
C ASN A 37 -8.50 5.62 3.87
N ASN A 38 -8.37 4.69 4.79
CA ASN A 38 -7.82 4.91 6.12
C ASN A 38 -6.29 5.06 6.07
N GLY A 39 -5.65 4.34 5.13
CA GLY A 39 -4.24 4.47 4.82
C GLY A 39 -3.90 5.74 4.03
N GLN A 40 -2.61 6.03 3.93
CA GLN A 40 -2.07 7.16 3.19
C GLN A 40 -1.62 6.72 1.80
N LEU A 41 -2.27 7.23 0.75
CA LEU A 41 -1.89 6.93 -0.62
C LEU A 41 -0.54 7.55 -0.95
N ILE A 42 0.33 6.77 -1.58
CA ILE A 42 1.64 7.22 -2.09
C ILE A 42 1.47 7.71 -3.52
N VAL A 43 1.63 9.00 -3.73
CA VAL A 43 1.45 9.64 -5.04
C VAL A 43 2.66 10.51 -5.38
N PRO A 44 3.37 10.23 -6.49
CA PRO A 44 3.19 9.09 -7.38
C PRO A 44 3.55 7.74 -6.74
N GLN A 45 2.98 6.65 -7.22
CA GLN A 45 3.30 5.31 -6.76
C GLN A 45 4.79 4.99 -7.00
N ILE A 46 5.38 4.19 -6.10
CA ILE A 46 6.78 3.80 -6.20
C ILE A 46 6.88 2.42 -6.87
N GLY A 47 7.37 2.38 -8.12
CA GLY A 47 7.64 1.13 -8.81
C GLY A 47 8.76 0.33 -8.14
N THR A 48 8.63 -1.00 -8.15
CA THR A 48 9.65 -1.92 -7.60
C THR A 48 10.27 -2.84 -8.66
N ASP A 49 9.87 -2.76 -9.91
CA ASP A 49 10.36 -3.64 -11.00
C ASP A 49 11.87 -3.51 -11.26
N ASP A 50 12.45 -2.36 -10.97
CA ASP A 50 13.88 -2.06 -11.13
C ASP A 50 14.71 -2.36 -9.86
N LEU A 51 14.07 -2.85 -8.80
CA LEU A 51 14.74 -3.13 -7.53
C LEU A 51 15.22 -4.57 -7.46
N ASN A 52 16.40 -4.74 -6.86
CA ASN A 52 17.02 -6.04 -6.66
C ASN A 52 16.83 -6.48 -5.21
N PHE A 53 15.82 -7.32 -4.99
CA PHE A 53 15.65 -8.01 -3.71
C PHE A 53 16.35 -9.36 -3.73
N SER A 54 16.79 -9.79 -2.58
CA SER A 54 17.17 -11.18 -2.34
C SER A 54 16.43 -11.72 -1.13
N THR A 55 16.15 -13.00 -1.13
CA THR A 55 15.77 -13.69 0.09
C THR A 55 16.94 -13.67 1.07
N ALA A 56 16.69 -13.86 2.37
CA ALA A 56 17.77 -13.84 3.35
C ALA A 56 18.80 -14.96 3.16
N ASP A 57 18.46 -16.04 2.44
CA ASP A 57 19.40 -17.08 1.99
C ASP A 57 20.14 -16.71 0.68
N GLY A 58 20.03 -15.45 0.24
CA GLY A 58 20.77 -14.86 -0.88
C GLY A 58 20.22 -15.11 -2.28
N LYS A 59 19.07 -15.81 -2.44
CA LYS A 59 18.48 -16.05 -3.74
C LYS A 59 17.81 -14.79 -4.28
N PRO A 60 17.91 -14.50 -5.59
CA PRO A 60 17.18 -13.38 -6.18
C PRO A 60 15.67 -13.52 -5.98
N PHE A 61 15.00 -12.40 -5.67
CA PHE A 61 13.56 -12.35 -5.53
C PHE A 61 12.97 -11.19 -6.34
N LEU A 62 11.86 -11.48 -7.02
CA LEU A 62 11.04 -10.49 -7.71
C LEU A 62 9.59 -10.63 -7.24
N PHE A 63 8.92 -9.52 -7.02
CA PHE A 63 7.49 -9.53 -6.72
C PHE A 63 6.71 -10.08 -7.93
N LYS A 64 5.83 -11.03 -7.66
CA LYS A 64 5.06 -11.70 -8.69
C LYS A 64 3.89 -10.83 -9.12
N LYS A 65 3.83 -10.40 -10.39
CA LYS A 65 2.69 -9.68 -10.98
C LYS A 65 1.39 -10.47 -10.82
N GLY A 66 0.29 -9.76 -10.61
CA GLY A 66 -1.01 -10.35 -10.28
C GLY A 66 -1.14 -10.80 -8.81
N LYS A 67 -0.22 -10.38 -7.94
CA LYS A 67 -0.27 -10.60 -6.50
C LYS A 67 -0.04 -9.28 -5.78
N TRP A 68 -0.81 -9.06 -4.74
CA TRP A 68 -0.65 -7.98 -3.79
C TRP A 68 0.30 -8.40 -2.69
N TYR A 69 1.04 -7.47 -2.12
CA TYR A 69 1.94 -7.75 -1.01
C TYR A 69 1.76 -6.76 0.11
N LEU A 70 1.60 -7.27 1.33
CA LEU A 70 1.72 -6.49 2.56
C LEU A 70 3.20 -6.53 2.97
N LEU A 71 3.83 -5.36 3.01
CA LEU A 71 5.25 -5.21 3.35
C LEU A 71 5.39 -4.62 4.75
N TYR A 72 6.31 -5.16 5.53
CA TYR A 72 6.73 -4.61 6.81
C TYR A 72 8.25 -4.54 6.86
N PHE A 73 8.80 -3.46 7.42
CA PHE A 73 10.25 -3.25 7.49
C PHE A 73 10.76 -3.57 8.89
N GLU A 74 11.73 -4.47 8.98
CA GLU A 74 12.22 -5.06 10.21
C GLU A 74 13.69 -4.74 10.47
N ASP A 75 13.97 -4.18 11.66
CA ASP A 75 15.33 -3.88 12.16
C ASP A 75 15.67 -4.59 13.49
N PHE A 76 14.75 -5.45 13.98
CA PHE A 76 14.85 -6.25 15.22
C PHE A 76 15.12 -5.47 16.52
N LYS A 77 14.96 -4.15 16.52
CA LYS A 77 15.17 -3.35 17.74
C LYS A 77 14.08 -3.52 18.79
N ASN A 78 12.89 -3.90 18.38
CA ASN A 78 11.75 -4.13 19.28
C ASN A 78 11.00 -5.40 18.85
N LEU A 79 11.40 -6.53 19.40
CA LEU A 79 10.83 -7.84 19.05
C LEU A 79 9.36 -7.99 19.45
N GLU A 80 8.90 -7.33 20.51
CA GLU A 80 7.49 -7.36 20.92
C GLU A 80 6.61 -6.72 19.84
N LEU A 81 6.94 -5.49 19.42
CA LEU A 81 6.25 -4.80 18.35
C LEU A 81 6.33 -5.57 17.02
N SER A 82 7.48 -6.16 16.71
CA SER A 82 7.65 -6.99 15.52
C SER A 82 6.72 -8.19 15.51
N ASN A 83 6.59 -8.89 16.63
CA ASN A 83 5.67 -10.01 16.78
C ASN A 83 4.20 -9.57 16.62
N GLU A 84 3.80 -8.43 17.19
CA GLU A 84 2.48 -7.86 16.99
C GLU A 84 2.20 -7.59 15.50
N LYS A 85 3.17 -7.00 14.78
CA LYS A 85 3.04 -6.74 13.33
C LYS A 85 2.97 -8.02 12.52
N TYR A 86 3.75 -9.06 12.84
CA TYR A 86 3.65 -10.35 12.16
C TYR A 86 2.29 -11.00 12.38
N GLN A 87 1.74 -10.94 13.60
CA GLN A 87 0.40 -11.41 13.91
C GLN A 87 -0.67 -10.60 13.16
N MET A 88 -0.51 -9.29 13.07
CA MET A 88 -1.41 -8.43 12.29
C MET A 88 -1.39 -8.80 10.81
N LEU A 89 -0.21 -8.94 10.19
CA LEU A 89 -0.07 -9.38 8.80
C LEU A 89 -0.70 -10.76 8.55
N PHE A 90 -0.55 -11.69 9.50
CA PHE A 90 -1.16 -13.00 9.44
C PHE A 90 -2.69 -12.89 9.48
N SER A 91 -3.21 -12.13 10.43
CA SER A 91 -4.66 -11.95 10.62
C SER A 91 -5.30 -11.24 9.44
N LEU A 92 -4.67 -10.18 8.89
CA LEU A 92 -5.13 -9.50 7.68
C LEU A 92 -5.26 -10.47 6.51
N ASN A 93 -4.22 -11.25 6.25
CA ASN A 93 -4.23 -12.19 5.14
C ASN A 93 -5.28 -13.29 5.32
N THR A 94 -5.40 -13.91 6.50
CA THR A 94 -6.33 -15.01 6.74
C THR A 94 -7.79 -14.55 6.74
N THR A 95 -8.08 -13.35 7.24
CA THR A 95 -9.43 -12.78 7.29
C THR A 95 -9.97 -12.46 5.89
N LEU A 96 -9.10 -12.28 4.89
CA LEU A 96 -9.51 -12.09 3.49
C LEU A 96 -10.18 -13.33 2.88
N GLY A 97 -10.12 -14.50 3.52
CA GLY A 97 -10.83 -15.70 3.11
C GLY A 97 -10.46 -16.15 1.69
N ARG A 98 -11.37 -15.99 0.72
CA ARG A 98 -11.14 -16.42 -0.68
C ARG A 98 -10.01 -15.64 -1.36
N GLU A 99 -9.83 -14.37 -1.00
CA GLU A 99 -8.82 -13.48 -1.58
C GLU A 99 -7.44 -13.64 -0.94
N MET A 100 -7.31 -14.43 0.15
CA MET A 100 -6.04 -14.62 0.86
C MET A 100 -4.88 -15.07 -0.06
N ASN A 101 -5.20 -15.82 -1.12
CA ASN A 101 -4.18 -16.30 -2.07
C ASN A 101 -3.68 -15.21 -3.01
N ARG A 102 -4.43 -14.10 -3.15
CA ARG A 102 -4.03 -12.93 -3.95
C ARG A 102 -3.06 -12.04 -3.18
N VAL A 103 -3.19 -12.02 -1.85
CA VAL A 103 -2.35 -11.19 -0.97
C VAL A 103 -1.23 -12.04 -0.37
N LYS A 104 -0.01 -11.59 -0.51
CA LYS A 104 1.19 -12.18 0.08
C LYS A 104 1.74 -11.28 1.16
N ARG A 105 2.59 -11.83 2.01
CA ARG A 105 3.22 -11.10 3.10
C ARG A 105 4.72 -11.13 2.90
N ALA A 106 5.37 -9.97 2.99
CA ALA A 106 6.81 -9.89 2.92
C ALA A 106 7.33 -8.98 4.04
N VAL A 107 8.43 -9.38 4.62
CA VAL A 107 9.17 -8.61 5.61
C VAL A 107 10.49 -8.20 4.96
N ILE A 108 10.71 -6.90 4.92
CA ILE A 108 11.93 -6.32 4.35
C ILE A 108 12.93 -6.16 5.48
N LEU A 109 14.03 -6.87 5.35
CA LEU A 109 15.12 -6.87 6.32
C LEU A 109 16.15 -5.81 5.96
N LYS A 110 16.75 -5.24 6.97
CA LYS A 110 17.94 -4.42 6.80
C LYS A 110 19.13 -5.30 6.37
N GLU A 111 20.01 -4.77 5.52
CA GLU A 111 21.10 -5.55 4.90
C GLU A 111 22.09 -6.17 5.91
N ASP A 112 22.21 -5.59 7.10
CA ASP A 112 23.11 -5.97 8.18
C ASP A 112 22.51 -6.93 9.22
N VAL A 113 21.36 -7.55 8.91
CA VAL A 113 20.67 -8.48 9.82
C VAL A 113 21.46 -9.79 10.02
N VAL A 114 21.59 -10.20 11.27
CA VAL A 114 22.29 -11.44 11.65
C VAL A 114 21.48 -12.67 11.25
N PRO A 115 22.06 -13.65 10.52
CA PRO A 115 21.35 -14.83 10.04
C PRO A 115 20.65 -15.69 11.11
N GLU A 116 21.11 -15.67 12.35
CA GLU A 116 20.51 -16.47 13.44
C GLU A 116 19.12 -16.01 13.83
N GLU A 117 18.89 -14.70 13.89
CA GLU A 117 17.56 -14.12 14.17
C GLU A 117 16.54 -14.43 13.07
N TYR A 118 17.03 -14.51 11.83
CA TYR A 118 16.23 -14.83 10.67
C TYR A 118 15.73 -16.28 10.65
N ALA A 119 16.56 -17.25 11.05
CA ALA A 119 16.21 -18.67 10.99
C ALA A 119 15.00 -19.01 11.88
N ASP A 120 14.92 -18.42 13.06
CA ASP A 120 13.78 -18.60 13.96
C ASP A 120 12.50 -17.97 13.44
N LEU A 121 12.60 -16.80 12.80
CA LEU A 121 11.47 -16.13 12.18
C LEU A 121 10.91 -16.93 11.01
N GLN A 122 11.75 -17.43 10.12
CA GLN A 122 11.33 -18.24 8.99
C GLN A 122 10.62 -19.52 9.44
N LYS A 123 11.09 -20.13 10.53
CA LYS A 123 10.46 -21.32 11.11
C LYS A 123 9.08 -21.03 11.70
N ASN A 124 8.92 -19.88 12.36
CA ASN A 124 7.67 -19.49 13.00
C ASN A 124 6.66 -18.93 11.98
N TYR A 125 7.14 -18.35 10.87
CA TYR A 125 6.31 -17.71 9.84
C TYR A 125 6.62 -18.24 8.42
N PRO A 126 6.35 -19.53 8.13
CA PRO A 126 6.80 -20.18 6.88
C PRO A 126 6.17 -19.61 5.60
N ASN A 127 5.07 -18.85 5.71
CA ASN A 127 4.37 -18.24 4.57
C ASN A 127 4.67 -16.74 4.41
N VAL A 128 5.73 -16.25 5.03
CA VAL A 128 6.22 -14.89 4.89
C VAL A 128 7.51 -14.90 4.07
N PHE A 129 7.60 -14.01 3.08
CA PHE A 129 8.84 -13.78 2.37
C PHE A 129 9.71 -12.83 3.16
N PHE A 130 10.89 -13.28 3.57
CA PHE A 130 11.89 -12.42 4.21
C PHE A 130 12.89 -11.98 3.15
N LEU A 131 12.90 -10.69 2.86
CA LEU A 131 13.64 -10.10 1.76
C LEU A 131 14.62 -9.06 2.26
N VAL A 132 15.77 -8.99 1.63
CA VAL A 132 16.77 -7.96 1.90
C VAL A 132 16.67 -6.86 0.85
N ASP A 133 16.51 -5.61 1.31
CA ASP A 133 16.56 -4.41 0.46
C ASP A 133 18.02 -4.03 0.22
N LYS A 134 18.58 -4.55 -0.87
CA LYS A 134 19.98 -4.29 -1.22
C LYS A 134 20.22 -2.80 -1.44
N ASN A 135 21.28 -2.30 -0.80
CA ASN A 135 21.67 -0.90 -0.80
C ASN A 135 20.55 0.05 -0.30
N SER A 136 19.58 -0.47 0.44
CA SER A 136 18.46 0.33 1.00
C SER A 136 17.71 1.15 -0.05
N VAL A 137 17.55 0.63 -1.27
CA VAL A 137 16.98 1.41 -2.37
C VAL A 137 15.49 1.68 -2.17
N LEU A 138 14.70 0.67 -1.78
CA LEU A 138 13.28 0.84 -1.50
C LEU A 138 13.05 1.72 -0.29
N SER A 139 13.75 1.47 0.80
CA SER A 139 13.61 2.25 2.04
C SER A 139 13.99 3.72 1.84
N ASN A 140 15.02 4.01 1.03
CA ASN A 140 15.39 5.38 0.67
C ASN A 140 14.32 6.06 -0.22
N ARG A 141 13.71 5.34 -1.16
CA ARG A 141 12.59 5.87 -1.97
C ARG A 141 11.40 6.23 -1.09
N ILE A 142 11.03 5.35 -0.16
CA ILE A 142 9.94 5.60 0.79
C ILE A 142 10.26 6.83 1.66
N SER A 143 11.49 6.92 2.17
CA SER A 143 11.93 8.05 3.02
C SER A 143 11.88 9.40 2.30
N GLY A 144 11.83 9.42 0.97
CA GLY A 144 11.61 10.62 0.18
C GLY A 144 10.16 11.14 0.22
N PHE A 145 9.19 10.31 0.61
CA PHE A 145 7.77 10.66 0.69
C PHE A 145 7.22 10.65 2.12
N SER A 146 7.73 9.79 2.96
CA SER A 146 7.28 9.56 4.32
C SER A 146 8.48 9.43 5.26
N LYS A 147 8.24 8.98 6.49
CA LYS A 147 9.33 8.64 7.42
C LYS A 147 10.03 7.37 6.97
N ASP A 148 11.28 7.21 7.41
CA ASP A 148 12.03 5.95 7.24
C ASP A 148 11.15 4.76 7.67
N PRO A 149 10.90 3.78 6.79
CA PRO A 149 10.00 2.67 7.07
C PRO A 149 10.47 1.77 8.22
N PHE A 150 11.78 1.70 8.48
CA PHE A 150 12.32 1.00 9.65
C PHE A 150 12.01 1.71 10.97
N ILE A 151 11.77 3.03 10.93
CA ILE A 151 11.42 3.84 12.11
C ILE A 151 9.91 3.97 12.26
N SER A 152 9.19 4.19 11.17
CA SER A 152 7.73 4.40 11.19
C SER A 152 6.97 3.16 11.63
N LYS A 153 7.53 1.96 11.39
CA LYS A 153 6.89 0.67 11.65
C LYS A 153 5.52 0.53 10.99
N SER A 154 5.34 1.25 9.89
CA SER A 154 4.15 1.19 9.06
C SER A 154 4.10 -0.12 8.27
N ILE A 155 2.88 -0.52 7.87
CA ILE A 155 2.67 -1.57 6.87
C ILE A 155 2.45 -0.88 5.53
N PHE A 156 3.03 -1.41 4.47
CA PHE A 156 2.89 -0.86 3.12
C PHE A 156 2.17 -1.86 2.23
N LEU A 157 1.39 -1.35 1.28
CA LEU A 157 0.69 -2.15 0.30
C LEU A 157 1.34 -1.99 -1.08
N LEU A 158 1.76 -3.11 -1.63
CA LEU A 158 2.22 -3.24 -3.01
C LEU A 158 1.08 -3.82 -3.84
N ASP A 159 0.75 -3.18 -4.96
CA ASP A 159 -0.31 -3.59 -5.87
C ASP A 159 0.10 -4.82 -6.73
N ASP A 160 -0.83 -5.28 -7.54
CA ASP A 160 -0.63 -6.43 -8.43
C ASP A 160 0.24 -6.11 -9.67
N PHE A 161 0.61 -4.84 -9.87
CA PHE A 161 1.62 -4.39 -10.85
C PHE A 161 3.01 -4.21 -10.26
N SER A 162 3.17 -4.48 -8.97
CA SER A 162 4.40 -4.27 -8.19
C SER A 162 4.73 -2.80 -7.94
N ASN A 163 3.71 -1.96 -7.74
CA ASN A 163 3.87 -0.59 -7.30
C ASN A 163 3.47 -0.44 -5.83
N LEU A 164 4.31 0.21 -5.05
CA LEU A 164 3.99 0.60 -3.69
C LEU A 164 3.01 1.78 -3.73
N MET A 165 1.78 1.54 -3.27
CA MET A 165 0.68 2.48 -3.48
C MET A 165 0.11 3.09 -2.21
N GLU A 166 0.27 2.43 -1.08
CA GLU A 166 -0.35 2.87 0.17
C GLU A 166 0.51 2.56 1.38
N GLU A 167 0.52 3.47 2.34
CA GLU A 167 1.12 3.31 3.66
C GLU A 167 0.02 3.23 4.71
N PHE A 168 0.05 2.21 5.54
CA PHE A 168 -0.77 2.07 6.75
C PHE A 168 0.10 2.45 7.96
N PRO A 169 -0.05 3.68 8.49
CA PRO A 169 0.70 4.11 9.66
C PRO A 169 0.54 3.17 10.85
N ASN A 170 1.55 3.15 11.72
CA ASN A 170 1.59 2.22 12.85
C ASN A 170 0.41 2.34 13.84
N ASN A 171 -0.26 3.48 13.86
CA ASN A 171 -1.42 3.75 14.71
C ASN A 171 -2.76 3.28 14.14
N LEU A 172 -2.81 2.79 12.90
CA LEU A 172 -4.02 2.22 12.34
C LEU A 172 -4.32 0.84 12.95
N GLU A 173 -5.61 0.64 13.25
CA GLU A 173 -6.09 -0.62 13.75
C GLU A 173 -6.29 -1.65 12.63
N PHE A 174 -6.34 -2.92 13.02
CA PHE A 174 -6.61 -4.04 12.12
C PHE A 174 -7.84 -3.82 11.22
N LYS A 175 -8.93 -3.31 11.80
CA LYS A 175 -10.20 -3.11 11.10
C LYS A 175 -10.08 -2.10 9.97
N GLU A 176 -9.38 -1.00 10.21
CA GLU A 176 -9.18 0.08 9.24
C GLU A 176 -8.37 -0.41 8.03
N ILE A 177 -7.26 -1.10 8.28
CA ILE A 177 -6.44 -1.70 7.22
C ILE A 177 -7.23 -2.77 6.44
N PHE A 178 -8.03 -3.58 7.13
CA PHE A 178 -8.83 -4.62 6.50
C PHE A 178 -9.93 -4.05 5.61
N GLU A 179 -10.59 -2.95 6.00
CA GLU A 179 -11.60 -2.27 5.19
C GLU A 179 -11.01 -1.74 3.88
N ASP A 180 -9.82 -1.13 3.92
CA ASP A 180 -9.11 -0.66 2.72
C ASP A 180 -8.74 -1.84 1.80
N LEU A 181 -8.12 -2.88 2.35
CA LEU A 181 -7.78 -4.08 1.58
C LEU A 181 -9.00 -4.73 0.91
N LYS A 182 -10.12 -4.82 1.63
CA LYS A 182 -11.37 -5.40 1.10
C LYS A 182 -11.96 -4.57 -0.04
N THR A 183 -11.73 -3.27 -0.04
CA THR A 183 -12.22 -2.37 -1.10
C THR A 183 -11.38 -2.49 -2.38
N LEU A 184 -10.08 -2.82 -2.25
CA LEU A 184 -9.13 -2.90 -3.35
C LEU A 184 -9.07 -4.27 -4.03
N LEU A 185 -9.46 -5.35 -3.34
CA LEU A 185 -9.36 -6.75 -3.80
C LEU A 185 -10.64 -7.27 -4.43
#